data_4912b5c8ba19c940a6e43fd0e3d0f8c7
#
_entry.id   4912b5c8ba19c940a6e43fd0e3d0f8c7
#
_cell.length_a   1.000
_cell.length_b   1.000
_cell.length_c   1.000
_cell.angle_alpha   90.00
_cell.angle_beta   90.00
_cell.angle_gamma   90.00
#
_symmetry.space_group_name_H-M   'P 1'
#
loop_
_entity.id
_entity.type
_entity.pdbx_description
1 polymer ?
#
loop_
_entity_poly.entity_id
_entity_poly.type
_entity_poly.pdbx_seq_one_letter_code
_entity_poly.pdbx_strand_id
1 'polypeptide(L)'
;MKLKNKVAIITGATSGIGKATALLFADEGADLVITGRRISLGKAVEAECRQRGVRCVFVEADHSKEGDCLRVVETAIMEFNHIDILFNNAGIVTKGTAETTSEEVWQNTLDINVTAVWRMCKLVIPHMKKQGTGAIVNNGSDWSVVAGRDAFPYVMSKGAVGMMTKAMALDFARDGIRVNAVCPGDTFVDRWIEKGYFEGSSPVTLEEAIKEASDYIPMGRFGKPEEIAKAVLFLASDDSSFVTGHLLLADGGNTAQ
;
A
#
# COMPACT_ATOMS: atom_id res chain seq x y z
N MET A 1 18.19 5.70 -11.56
CA MET A 1 17.76 4.60 -10.69
C MET A 1 17.84 5.07 -9.24
N LYS A 2 16.70 5.40 -8.67
CA LYS A 2 16.57 5.98 -7.31
C LYS A 2 16.72 4.94 -6.20
N LEU A 3 16.50 3.66 -6.52
CA LEU A 3 16.52 2.56 -5.55
C LEU A 3 17.60 1.52 -5.85
N LYS A 4 18.64 1.88 -6.60
CA LYS A 4 19.75 0.97 -6.89
C LYS A 4 20.39 0.43 -5.61
N ASN A 5 20.55 -0.89 -5.56
CA ASN A 5 21.07 -1.63 -4.39
C ASN A 5 20.19 -1.57 -3.13
N LYS A 6 18.94 -1.14 -3.24
CA LYS A 6 17.95 -1.17 -2.14
C LYS A 6 17.16 -2.46 -2.18
N VAL A 7 16.75 -2.93 -1.02
CA VAL A 7 15.84 -4.08 -0.85
C VAL A 7 14.51 -3.60 -0.33
N ALA A 8 13.42 -3.89 -1.06
CA ALA A 8 12.07 -3.49 -0.69
C ALA A 8 11.15 -4.70 -0.47
N ILE A 9 10.39 -4.64 0.63
CA ILE A 9 9.23 -5.53 0.85
C ILE A 9 7.97 -4.77 0.42
N ILE A 10 7.15 -5.38 -0.45
CA ILE A 10 5.87 -4.81 -0.90
C ILE A 10 4.75 -5.80 -0.60
N THR A 11 3.85 -5.44 0.30
CA THR A 11 2.71 -6.29 0.65
C THR A 11 1.54 -6.06 -0.31
N GLY A 12 0.80 -7.14 -0.66
CA GLY A 12 -0.33 -7.04 -1.57
C GLY A 12 0.04 -6.66 -3.01
N ALA A 13 1.18 -7.16 -3.51
CA ALA A 13 1.76 -6.78 -4.79
C ALA A 13 1.21 -7.56 -6.00
N THR A 14 0.15 -8.35 -5.87
CA THR A 14 -0.37 -9.19 -6.97
C THR A 14 -1.25 -8.44 -7.96
N SER A 15 -1.64 -7.19 -7.69
CA SER A 15 -2.46 -6.33 -8.58
C SER A 15 -2.45 -4.87 -8.11
N GLY A 16 -3.06 -3.98 -8.90
CA GLY A 16 -3.31 -2.57 -8.55
C GLY A 16 -2.05 -1.81 -8.14
N ILE A 17 -2.16 -0.97 -7.11
CA ILE A 17 -1.08 -0.11 -6.62
C ILE A 17 0.16 -0.92 -6.24
N GLY A 18 -0.01 -2.06 -5.57
CA GLY A 18 1.13 -2.90 -5.16
C GLY A 18 1.90 -3.47 -6.35
N LYS A 19 1.22 -3.96 -7.40
CA LYS A 19 1.87 -4.41 -8.64
C LYS A 19 2.58 -3.25 -9.34
N ALA A 20 1.90 -2.13 -9.53
CA ALA A 20 2.48 -0.95 -10.17
C ALA A 20 3.74 -0.44 -9.41
N THR A 21 3.70 -0.47 -8.08
CA THR A 21 4.84 -0.11 -7.24
C THR A 21 5.99 -1.11 -7.40
N ALA A 22 5.70 -2.43 -7.42
CA ALA A 22 6.74 -3.45 -7.60
C ALA A 22 7.47 -3.30 -8.93
N LEU A 23 6.73 -3.07 -10.01
CA LEU A 23 7.31 -2.87 -11.35
C LEU A 23 8.14 -1.58 -11.41
N LEU A 24 7.64 -0.47 -10.86
CA LEU A 24 8.36 0.81 -10.81
C LEU A 24 9.63 0.70 -9.94
N PHE A 25 9.58 0.02 -8.80
CA PHE A 25 10.75 -0.18 -7.95
C PHE A 25 11.81 -1.05 -8.63
N ALA A 26 11.38 -2.06 -9.40
CA ALA A 26 12.29 -2.86 -10.24
C ALA A 26 12.95 -2.00 -11.33
N ASP A 27 12.20 -1.13 -12.02
CA ASP A 27 12.74 -0.18 -13.00
C ASP A 27 13.75 0.80 -12.37
N GLU A 28 13.58 1.10 -11.08
CA GLU A 28 14.48 1.95 -10.29
C GLU A 28 15.61 1.18 -9.59
N GLY A 29 15.74 -0.13 -9.88
CA GLY A 29 16.88 -0.95 -9.51
C GLY A 29 16.83 -1.57 -8.11
N ALA A 30 15.64 -1.64 -7.48
CA ALA A 30 15.46 -2.31 -6.19
C ALA A 30 15.33 -3.83 -6.35
N ASP A 31 15.98 -4.59 -5.49
CA ASP A 31 15.66 -6.00 -5.25
C ASP A 31 14.38 -6.10 -4.40
N LEU A 32 13.54 -7.12 -4.65
CA LEU A 32 12.17 -7.13 -4.15
C LEU A 32 11.79 -8.44 -3.44
N VAL A 33 11.09 -8.29 -2.32
CA VAL A 33 10.20 -9.33 -1.77
C VAL A 33 8.76 -8.83 -1.96
N ILE A 34 8.00 -9.51 -2.81
CA ILE A 34 6.61 -9.17 -3.07
C ILE A 34 5.68 -10.23 -2.49
N THR A 35 4.53 -9.81 -1.96
CA THR A 35 3.65 -10.75 -1.28
C THR A 35 2.20 -10.64 -1.72
N GLY A 36 1.44 -11.69 -1.47
CA GLY A 36 -0.01 -11.73 -1.66
C GLY A 36 -0.55 -13.17 -1.58
N ARG A 37 -1.87 -13.32 -1.59
CA ARG A 37 -2.55 -14.61 -1.45
C ARG A 37 -2.73 -15.36 -2.79
N ARG A 38 -2.64 -14.64 -3.92
CA ARG A 38 -2.91 -15.20 -5.26
C ARG A 38 -1.60 -15.63 -5.91
N ILE A 39 -1.25 -16.91 -5.79
CA ILE A 39 0.04 -17.48 -6.20
C ILE A 39 0.34 -17.21 -7.68
N SER A 40 -0.58 -17.52 -8.59
CA SER A 40 -0.37 -17.36 -10.04
C SER A 40 -0.05 -15.92 -10.42
N LEU A 41 -0.81 -14.96 -9.89
CA LEU A 41 -0.59 -13.53 -10.13
C LEU A 41 0.71 -13.04 -9.48
N GLY A 42 1.02 -13.52 -8.27
CA GLY A 42 2.28 -13.19 -7.61
C GLY A 42 3.50 -13.66 -8.39
N LYS A 43 3.47 -14.90 -8.89
CA LYS A 43 4.54 -15.44 -9.75
C LYS A 43 4.66 -14.71 -11.09
N ALA A 44 3.56 -14.26 -11.68
CA ALA A 44 3.60 -13.43 -12.89
C ALA A 44 4.30 -12.08 -12.60
N VAL A 45 3.96 -11.39 -11.50
CA VAL A 45 4.62 -10.13 -11.13
C VAL A 45 6.10 -10.35 -10.78
N GLU A 46 6.45 -11.44 -10.10
CA GLU A 46 7.83 -11.83 -9.84
C GLU A 46 8.63 -11.95 -11.15
N ALA A 47 8.07 -12.64 -12.15
CA ALA A 47 8.71 -12.78 -13.46
C ALA A 47 8.86 -11.43 -14.18
N GLU A 48 7.82 -10.59 -14.16
CA GLU A 48 7.86 -9.24 -14.74
C GLU A 48 8.94 -8.35 -14.08
N CYS A 49 9.12 -8.45 -12.76
CA CYS A 49 10.19 -7.73 -12.05
C CYS A 49 11.58 -8.25 -12.42
N ARG A 50 11.75 -9.58 -12.49
CA ARG A 50 13.03 -10.19 -12.88
C ARG A 50 13.45 -9.83 -14.32
N GLN A 51 12.50 -9.67 -15.24
CA GLN A 51 12.77 -9.21 -16.62
C GLN A 51 13.35 -7.78 -16.66
N ARG A 52 13.19 -6.98 -15.58
CA ARG A 52 13.80 -5.66 -15.41
C ARG A 52 15.22 -5.70 -14.84
N GLY A 53 15.78 -6.89 -14.65
CA GLY A 53 17.17 -7.09 -14.26
C GLY A 53 17.43 -7.05 -12.75
N VAL A 54 16.41 -7.12 -11.91
CA VAL A 54 16.54 -7.17 -10.45
C VAL A 54 16.21 -8.56 -9.89
N ARG A 55 16.66 -8.85 -8.68
CA ARG A 55 16.20 -10.03 -7.95
C ARG A 55 14.82 -9.76 -7.38
N CYS A 56 13.91 -10.71 -7.53
CA CYS A 56 12.56 -10.62 -6.99
C CYS A 56 12.12 -11.99 -6.48
N VAL A 57 11.54 -12.04 -5.29
CA VAL A 57 11.00 -13.24 -4.68
C VAL A 57 9.54 -13.01 -4.30
N PHE A 58 8.64 -13.84 -4.80
CA PHE A 58 7.24 -13.84 -4.37
C PHE A 58 7.06 -14.79 -3.18
N VAL A 59 6.47 -14.28 -2.11
CA VAL A 59 6.07 -15.03 -0.92
C VAL A 59 4.55 -15.04 -0.81
N GLU A 60 3.95 -16.25 -0.86
CA GLU A 60 2.53 -16.37 -0.54
C GLU A 60 2.32 -16.01 0.94
N ALA A 61 1.48 -15.01 1.22
CA ALA A 61 1.22 -14.56 2.58
C ALA A 61 -0.20 -13.99 2.75
N ASP A 62 -0.84 -14.39 3.83
CA ASP A 62 -2.01 -13.76 4.41
C ASP A 62 -1.56 -12.92 5.62
N HIS A 63 -1.48 -11.61 5.44
CA HIS A 63 -0.95 -10.71 6.46
C HIS A 63 -1.82 -10.60 7.74
N SER A 64 -3.04 -11.15 7.75
CA SER A 64 -3.80 -11.33 8.98
C SER A 64 -3.14 -12.35 9.92
N LYS A 65 -2.25 -13.22 9.41
CA LYS A 65 -1.55 -14.28 10.14
C LYS A 65 -0.13 -13.84 10.50
N GLU A 66 0.21 -13.92 11.78
CA GLU A 66 1.54 -13.53 12.30
C GLU A 66 2.68 -14.35 11.68
N GLY A 67 2.51 -15.66 11.56
CA GLY A 67 3.52 -16.56 10.98
C GLY A 67 3.84 -16.23 9.51
N ASP A 68 2.85 -15.74 8.74
CA ASP A 68 3.06 -15.35 7.36
C ASP A 68 3.86 -14.03 7.28
N CYS A 69 3.56 -13.07 8.16
CA CYS A 69 4.34 -11.83 8.26
C CYS A 69 5.80 -12.11 8.63
N LEU A 70 6.03 -13.00 9.61
CA LEU A 70 7.38 -13.41 10.02
C LEU A 70 8.14 -14.04 8.84
N ARG A 71 7.52 -15.02 8.16
CA ARG A 71 8.13 -15.70 6.99
C ARG A 71 8.53 -14.71 5.88
N VAL A 72 7.75 -13.67 5.63
CA VAL A 72 8.08 -12.63 4.64
C VAL A 72 9.37 -11.90 5.02
N VAL A 73 9.50 -11.47 6.28
CA VAL A 73 10.68 -10.75 6.76
C VAL A 73 11.91 -11.66 6.80
N GLU A 74 11.75 -12.90 7.28
CA GLU A 74 12.82 -13.91 7.27
C GLU A 74 13.32 -14.19 5.86
N THR A 75 12.41 -14.32 4.88
CA THR A 75 12.76 -14.49 3.47
C THR A 75 13.58 -13.31 2.96
N ALA A 76 13.19 -12.06 3.28
CA ALA A 76 13.94 -10.89 2.85
C ALA A 76 15.38 -10.88 3.44
N ILE A 77 15.52 -11.22 4.71
CA ILE A 77 16.85 -11.29 5.34
C ILE A 77 17.68 -12.45 4.80
N MET A 78 17.07 -13.62 4.57
CA MET A 78 17.77 -14.79 4.03
C MET A 78 18.27 -14.54 2.60
N GLU A 79 17.46 -13.92 1.75
CA GLU A 79 17.78 -13.70 0.33
C GLU A 79 18.69 -12.48 0.10
N PHE A 80 18.56 -11.44 0.91
CA PHE A 80 19.17 -10.13 0.64
C PHE A 80 20.03 -9.58 1.79
N ASN A 81 20.00 -10.15 2.99
CA ASN A 81 20.71 -9.75 4.22
C ASN A 81 20.29 -8.42 4.85
N HIS A 82 19.44 -7.63 4.21
CA HIS A 82 18.99 -6.32 4.69
C HIS A 82 17.60 -5.97 4.15
N ILE A 83 16.98 -4.92 4.73
CA ILE A 83 15.69 -4.38 4.31
C ILE A 83 15.78 -2.87 4.38
N ASP A 84 15.73 -2.17 3.24
CA ASP A 84 15.76 -0.70 3.19
C ASP A 84 14.37 -0.10 3.20
N ILE A 85 13.40 -0.77 2.55
CA ILE A 85 12.07 -0.23 2.30
C ILE A 85 11.01 -1.26 2.69
N LEU A 86 9.97 -0.79 3.38
CA LEU A 86 8.73 -1.54 3.58
C LEU A 86 7.57 -0.72 3.01
N PHE A 87 6.86 -1.27 2.02
CA PHE A 87 5.58 -0.72 1.58
C PHE A 87 4.43 -1.60 2.07
N ASN A 88 3.73 -1.14 3.09
CA ASN A 88 2.52 -1.77 3.62
C ASN A 88 1.32 -1.38 2.75
N ASN A 89 1.07 -2.18 1.70
CA ASN A 89 0.00 -1.91 0.74
C ASN A 89 -1.19 -2.88 0.86
N ALA A 90 -0.98 -4.09 1.38
CA ALA A 90 -2.06 -5.05 1.55
C ALA A 90 -3.22 -4.44 2.37
N GLY A 91 -4.44 -4.54 1.86
CA GLY A 91 -5.62 -3.99 2.51
C GLY A 91 -6.91 -4.43 1.83
N ILE A 92 -8.01 -4.20 2.52
CA ILE A 92 -9.38 -4.43 2.04
C ILE A 92 -10.22 -3.18 2.24
N VAL A 93 -11.18 -2.99 1.34
CA VAL A 93 -12.25 -1.99 1.48
C VAL A 93 -13.50 -2.71 1.97
N THR A 94 -14.07 -2.25 3.06
CA THR A 94 -15.26 -2.79 3.70
C THR A 94 -16.34 -1.72 3.80
N LYS A 95 -17.59 -2.11 3.60
CA LYS A 95 -18.77 -1.24 3.69
C LYS A 95 -19.51 -1.49 5.01
N GLY A 96 -20.34 -0.54 5.39
CA GLY A 96 -21.21 -0.60 6.55
C GLY A 96 -21.15 0.68 7.40
N THR A 97 -22.18 0.88 8.20
CA THR A 97 -22.26 1.92 9.22
C THR A 97 -21.80 1.36 10.58
N ALA A 98 -21.73 2.19 11.62
CA ALA A 98 -21.43 1.72 12.98
C ALA A 98 -22.50 0.72 13.50
N GLU A 99 -23.74 0.85 13.02
CA GLU A 99 -24.85 -0.02 13.40
C GLU A 99 -24.86 -1.34 12.60
N THR A 100 -24.56 -1.28 11.29
CA THR A 100 -24.70 -2.44 10.39
C THR A 100 -23.44 -3.28 10.23
N THR A 101 -22.29 -2.81 10.72
CA THR A 101 -21.01 -3.54 10.66
C THR A 101 -21.05 -4.70 11.65
N SER A 102 -20.94 -5.93 11.16
CA SER A 102 -20.81 -7.12 12.00
C SER A 102 -19.43 -7.19 12.69
N GLU A 103 -19.38 -7.86 13.85
CA GLU A 103 -18.12 -8.15 14.56
C GLU A 103 -17.07 -8.82 13.63
N GLU A 104 -17.50 -9.72 12.76
CA GLU A 104 -16.62 -10.41 11.81
C GLU A 104 -16.00 -9.43 10.81
N VAL A 105 -16.81 -8.55 10.20
CA VAL A 105 -16.34 -7.53 9.24
C VAL A 105 -15.42 -6.54 9.94
N TRP A 106 -15.78 -6.13 11.15
CA TRP A 106 -14.95 -5.25 11.97
C TRP A 106 -13.59 -5.87 12.27
N GLN A 107 -13.55 -7.08 12.83
CA GLN A 107 -12.31 -7.75 13.20
C GLN A 107 -11.42 -8.04 11.99
N ASN A 108 -12.00 -8.56 10.89
CA ASN A 108 -11.27 -8.80 9.66
C ASN A 108 -10.66 -7.53 9.06
N THR A 109 -11.39 -6.39 9.15
CA THR A 109 -10.87 -5.10 8.70
C THR A 109 -9.69 -4.64 9.53
N LEU A 110 -9.78 -4.77 10.87
CA LEU A 110 -8.68 -4.45 11.78
C LEU A 110 -7.47 -5.34 11.54
N ASP A 111 -7.68 -6.65 11.42
CA ASP A 111 -6.60 -7.61 11.27
C ASP A 111 -5.77 -7.34 10.02
N ILE A 112 -6.44 -7.02 8.91
CA ILE A 112 -5.76 -6.80 7.61
C ILE A 112 -5.26 -5.37 7.48
N ASN A 113 -6.07 -4.35 7.81
CA ASN A 113 -5.71 -2.96 7.51
C ASN A 113 -4.87 -2.29 8.61
N VAL A 114 -4.92 -2.78 9.84
CA VAL A 114 -4.26 -2.15 11.01
C VAL A 114 -3.23 -3.09 11.62
N THR A 115 -3.65 -4.26 12.10
CA THR A 115 -2.78 -5.20 12.82
C THR A 115 -1.65 -5.70 11.93
N ALA A 116 -1.95 -6.02 10.66
CA ALA A 116 -0.93 -6.46 9.70
C ALA A 116 0.12 -5.37 9.44
N VAL A 117 -0.29 -4.10 9.29
CA VAL A 117 0.61 -2.96 9.11
C VAL A 117 1.54 -2.81 10.31
N TRP A 118 0.98 -2.79 11.53
CA TRP A 118 1.77 -2.76 12.76
C TRP A 118 2.73 -3.94 12.86
N ARG A 119 2.27 -5.16 12.57
CA ARG A 119 3.06 -6.38 12.66
C ARG A 119 4.25 -6.38 11.71
N MET A 120 4.04 -5.98 10.44
CA MET A 120 5.12 -5.84 9.48
C MET A 120 6.14 -4.78 9.92
N CYS A 121 5.69 -3.62 10.42
CA CYS A 121 6.58 -2.60 10.96
C CYS A 121 7.38 -3.13 12.16
N LYS A 122 6.72 -3.78 13.13
CA LYS A 122 7.37 -4.40 14.31
C LYS A 122 8.49 -5.36 13.92
N LEU A 123 8.28 -6.15 12.87
CA LEU A 123 9.26 -7.14 12.40
C LEU A 123 10.44 -6.51 11.64
N VAL A 124 10.19 -5.46 10.86
CA VAL A 124 11.22 -4.83 9.99
C VAL A 124 12.08 -3.80 10.76
N ILE A 125 11.49 -3.03 11.67
CA ILE A 125 12.17 -1.95 12.40
C ILE A 125 13.48 -2.40 13.07
N PRO A 126 13.59 -3.56 13.75
CA PRO A 126 14.86 -3.98 14.35
C PRO A 126 16.00 -4.12 13.34
N HIS A 127 15.70 -4.56 12.11
CA HIS A 127 16.70 -4.67 11.04
C HIS A 127 17.12 -3.28 10.55
N MET A 128 16.17 -2.38 10.31
CA MET A 128 16.44 -1.00 9.91
C MET A 128 17.23 -0.23 10.99
N LYS A 129 16.90 -0.42 12.27
CA LYS A 129 17.67 0.17 13.38
C LYS A 129 19.14 -0.29 13.39
N LYS A 130 19.37 -1.58 13.17
CA LYS A 130 20.73 -2.13 13.07
C LYS A 130 21.51 -1.55 11.89
N GLN A 131 20.82 -1.20 10.80
CA GLN A 131 21.40 -0.56 9.60
C GLN A 131 21.61 0.95 9.80
N GLY A 132 20.88 1.58 10.75
CA GLY A 132 20.87 3.05 10.96
C GLY A 132 20.12 3.80 9.85
N THR A 133 19.31 3.11 9.04
CA THR A 133 18.53 3.70 7.95
C THR A 133 17.36 2.83 7.57
N GLY A 134 16.26 3.45 7.10
CA GLY A 134 15.08 2.75 6.59
C GLY A 134 13.99 3.70 6.10
N ALA A 135 13.12 3.20 5.22
CA ALA A 135 11.93 3.92 4.77
C ALA A 135 10.70 3.01 4.85
N ILE A 136 9.72 3.40 5.63
CA ILE A 136 8.43 2.73 5.74
C ILE A 136 7.38 3.62 5.07
N VAL A 137 6.67 3.08 4.09
CA VAL A 137 5.53 3.73 3.47
C VAL A 137 4.28 2.91 3.77
N ASN A 138 3.28 3.51 4.40
CA ASN A 138 2.00 2.88 4.66
C ASN A 138 0.99 3.32 3.60
N ASN A 139 0.18 2.40 3.09
CA ASN A 139 -0.93 2.73 2.22
C ASN A 139 -2.15 3.16 3.06
N GLY A 140 -2.25 4.47 3.27
CA GLY A 140 -3.41 5.11 3.87
C GLY A 140 -4.62 5.15 2.92
N SER A 141 -5.30 6.26 2.94
CA SER A 141 -6.37 6.68 2.04
C SER A 141 -6.55 8.20 2.24
N ASP A 142 -7.21 8.89 1.33
CA ASP A 142 -7.80 10.21 1.60
C ASP A 142 -8.68 10.16 2.86
N TRP A 143 -9.33 9.01 3.11
CA TRP A 143 -10.07 8.75 4.35
C TRP A 143 -9.19 8.51 5.59
N SER A 144 -7.90 8.72 5.50
CA SER A 144 -7.04 8.88 6.69
C SER A 144 -7.14 10.30 7.30
N VAL A 145 -7.69 11.27 6.55
CA VAL A 145 -7.81 12.68 6.97
C VAL A 145 -9.23 13.21 6.90
N VAL A 146 -10.10 12.60 6.07
CA VAL A 146 -11.53 12.91 5.99
C VAL A 146 -12.34 11.61 6.16
N ALA A 147 -13.67 11.71 6.21
CA ALA A 147 -14.54 10.53 6.34
C ALA A 147 -15.46 10.40 5.12
N GLY A 148 -15.80 9.15 4.77
CA GLY A 148 -16.82 8.80 3.80
C GLY A 148 -18.02 8.10 4.44
N ARG A 149 -19.15 8.06 3.72
CA ARG A 149 -20.37 7.38 4.20
C ARG A 149 -20.30 5.88 3.88
N ASP A 150 -21.04 5.08 4.64
CA ASP A 150 -21.25 3.65 4.43
C ASP A 150 -19.96 2.80 4.33
N ALA A 151 -18.88 3.27 4.96
CA ALA A 151 -17.59 2.59 5.01
C ALA A 151 -16.92 2.74 6.38
N PHE A 152 -17.71 2.76 7.44
CA PHE A 152 -17.24 3.02 8.81
C PHE A 152 -16.02 2.20 9.22
N PRO A 153 -15.97 0.85 9.05
CA PRO A 153 -14.80 0.08 9.48
C PRO A 153 -13.54 0.41 8.65
N TYR A 154 -13.71 0.69 7.35
CA TYR A 154 -12.59 1.08 6.49
C TYR A 154 -12.04 2.47 6.86
N VAL A 155 -12.90 3.48 6.97
CA VAL A 155 -12.53 4.84 7.39
C VAL A 155 -11.76 4.82 8.71
N MET A 156 -12.30 4.12 9.71
CA MET A 156 -11.65 3.96 11.01
C MET A 156 -10.27 3.30 10.87
N SER A 157 -10.15 2.23 10.08
CA SER A 157 -8.87 1.56 9.88
C SER A 157 -7.82 2.46 9.21
N LYS A 158 -8.23 3.29 8.25
CA LYS A 158 -7.32 4.21 7.54
C LYS A 158 -6.93 5.41 8.40
N GLY A 159 -7.82 5.90 9.24
CA GLY A 159 -7.49 6.87 10.29
C GLY A 159 -6.45 6.32 11.28
N ALA A 160 -6.61 5.06 11.71
CA ALA A 160 -5.64 4.38 12.56
C ALA A 160 -4.26 4.27 11.88
N VAL A 161 -4.18 3.88 10.60
CA VAL A 161 -2.92 3.85 9.83
C VAL A 161 -2.28 5.23 9.75
N GLY A 162 -3.06 6.28 9.51
CA GLY A 162 -2.56 7.66 9.49
C GLY A 162 -1.91 8.06 10.82
N MET A 163 -2.57 7.78 11.95
CA MET A 163 -2.03 8.12 13.27
C MET A 163 -0.86 7.22 13.66
N MET A 164 -0.90 5.92 13.34
CA MET A 164 0.21 4.99 13.52
C MET A 164 1.47 5.46 12.77
N THR A 165 1.30 5.97 11.54
CA THR A 165 2.40 6.54 10.74
C THR A 165 3.09 7.68 11.47
N LYS A 166 2.32 8.62 12.03
CA LYS A 166 2.87 9.76 12.79
C LYS A 166 3.58 9.33 14.06
N ALA A 167 2.97 8.40 14.82
CA ALA A 167 3.57 7.89 16.05
C ALA A 167 4.93 7.22 15.78
N MET A 168 4.97 6.28 14.83
CA MET A 168 6.22 5.60 14.46
C MET A 168 7.28 6.56 13.89
N ALA A 169 6.88 7.59 13.15
CA ALA A 169 7.81 8.61 12.66
C ALA A 169 8.53 9.33 13.80
N LEU A 170 7.82 9.68 14.89
CA LEU A 170 8.42 10.30 16.07
C LEU A 170 9.33 9.32 16.82
N ASP A 171 8.88 8.07 16.98
CA ASP A 171 9.62 7.07 17.74
C ASP A 171 10.95 6.70 17.09
N PHE A 172 11.04 6.65 15.75
CA PHE A 172 12.16 6.07 15.03
C PHE A 172 12.97 7.06 14.18
N ALA A 173 12.63 8.36 14.18
CA ALA A 173 13.37 9.36 13.40
C ALA A 173 14.86 9.43 13.76
N ARG A 174 15.20 9.32 15.06
CA ARG A 174 16.59 9.32 15.52
C ARG A 174 17.37 8.05 15.21
N ASP A 175 16.68 6.97 14.86
CA ASP A 175 17.27 5.72 14.37
C ASP A 175 17.52 5.77 12.84
N GLY A 176 17.30 6.92 12.18
CA GLY A 176 17.46 7.08 10.74
C GLY A 176 16.32 6.46 9.93
N ILE A 177 15.16 6.15 10.55
CA ILE A 177 14.01 5.53 9.88
C ILE A 177 12.95 6.59 9.62
N ARG A 178 12.56 6.74 8.35
CA ARG A 178 11.44 7.59 7.93
C ARG A 178 10.17 6.74 7.83
N VAL A 179 9.07 7.24 8.36
CA VAL A 179 7.77 6.57 8.27
C VAL A 179 6.75 7.56 7.74
N ASN A 180 6.19 7.27 6.57
CA ASN A 180 5.20 8.12 5.90
C ASN A 180 4.02 7.27 5.41
N ALA A 181 2.93 7.92 5.03
CA ALA A 181 1.84 7.28 4.32
C ALA A 181 1.60 7.94 2.97
N VAL A 182 1.35 7.14 1.94
CA VAL A 182 0.64 7.61 0.75
C VAL A 182 -0.85 7.47 1.03
N CYS A 183 -1.64 8.47 0.68
CA CYS A 183 -3.07 8.54 0.91
C CYS A 183 -3.80 8.71 -0.45
N PRO A 184 -4.03 7.59 -1.17
CA PRO A 184 -4.75 7.65 -2.43
C PRO A 184 -6.21 8.04 -2.22
N GLY A 185 -6.75 8.83 -3.14
CA GLY A 185 -8.17 8.86 -3.42
C GLY A 185 -8.60 7.68 -4.28
N ASP A 186 -9.77 7.77 -4.90
CA ASP A 186 -10.26 6.71 -5.75
C ASP A 186 -9.32 6.46 -6.93
N THR A 187 -8.75 5.27 -6.90
CA THR A 187 -7.76 4.80 -7.88
C THR A 187 -8.35 3.62 -8.63
N PHE A 188 -8.46 3.76 -9.96
CA PHE A 188 -9.03 2.72 -10.79
C PHE A 188 -8.17 1.46 -10.78
N VAL A 189 -8.77 0.33 -10.46
CA VAL A 189 -8.15 -0.99 -10.50
C VAL A 189 -9.08 -1.99 -11.18
N ASP A 190 -8.53 -2.93 -11.95
CA ASP A 190 -9.29 -3.92 -12.71
C ASP A 190 -10.32 -4.68 -11.86
N ARG A 191 -10.01 -4.86 -10.57
CA ARG A 191 -10.92 -5.49 -9.61
C ARG A 191 -12.28 -4.78 -9.49
N TRP A 192 -12.39 -3.52 -9.83
CA TRP A 192 -13.66 -2.81 -9.81
C TRP A 192 -14.59 -3.31 -10.94
N ILE A 193 -14.00 -3.60 -12.10
CA ILE A 193 -14.74 -4.25 -13.21
C ILE A 193 -15.14 -5.66 -12.81
N GLU A 194 -14.19 -6.46 -12.28
CA GLU A 194 -14.43 -7.84 -11.84
C GLU A 194 -15.54 -7.94 -10.77
N LYS A 195 -15.74 -6.91 -9.96
CA LYS A 195 -16.75 -6.83 -8.91
C LYS A 195 -18.06 -6.18 -9.35
N GLY A 196 -18.22 -5.84 -10.64
CA GLY A 196 -19.43 -5.23 -11.15
C GLY A 196 -19.73 -3.83 -10.60
N TYR A 197 -18.71 -3.04 -10.19
CA TYR A 197 -18.94 -1.70 -9.67
C TYR A 197 -19.62 -0.76 -10.66
N PHE A 198 -19.57 -1.09 -11.95
CA PHE A 198 -20.15 -0.32 -13.04
C PHE A 198 -21.34 -1.05 -13.68
N GLU A 199 -21.80 -2.17 -13.11
CA GLU A 199 -22.97 -2.90 -13.58
C GLU A 199 -24.25 -2.27 -13.03
N GLY A 200 -25.25 -2.07 -13.91
CA GLY A 200 -26.59 -1.61 -13.51
C GLY A 200 -26.91 -0.14 -13.77
N SER A 201 -26.01 0.63 -14.30
CA SER A 201 -26.32 1.94 -14.90
C SER A 201 -26.89 1.74 -16.29
N SER A 202 -27.83 2.61 -16.76
CA SER A 202 -28.40 2.64 -18.13
C SER A 202 -27.37 2.26 -19.21
N PRO A 203 -27.75 1.99 -20.45
CA PRO A 203 -26.90 1.49 -21.53
C PRO A 203 -25.84 2.51 -21.94
N VAL A 204 -24.92 2.81 -21.03
CA VAL A 204 -23.73 3.62 -21.20
C VAL A 204 -22.54 2.69 -21.40
N THR A 205 -21.57 3.14 -22.15
CA THR A 205 -20.29 2.42 -22.26
C THR A 205 -19.58 2.38 -20.90
N LEU A 206 -18.68 1.44 -20.69
CA LEU A 206 -17.83 1.39 -19.48
C LEU A 206 -17.07 2.71 -19.27
N GLU A 207 -16.64 3.35 -20.36
CA GLU A 207 -15.92 4.63 -20.31
C GLU A 207 -16.80 5.76 -19.77
N GLU A 208 -18.06 5.84 -20.21
CA GLU A 208 -19.03 6.82 -19.71
C GLU A 208 -19.37 6.57 -18.23
N ALA A 209 -19.55 5.30 -17.84
CA ALA A 209 -19.81 4.94 -16.44
C ALA A 209 -18.61 5.32 -15.53
N ILE A 210 -17.38 5.09 -15.97
CA ILE A 210 -16.16 5.50 -15.25
C ILE A 210 -16.10 7.03 -15.13
N LYS A 211 -16.41 7.76 -16.20
CA LYS A 211 -16.41 9.21 -16.22
C LYS A 211 -17.44 9.79 -15.25
N GLU A 212 -18.69 9.30 -15.31
CA GLU A 212 -19.75 9.73 -14.42
C GLU A 212 -19.40 9.44 -12.94
N ALA A 213 -18.90 8.23 -12.66
CA ALA A 213 -18.49 7.82 -11.31
C ALA A 213 -17.29 8.61 -10.77
N SER A 214 -16.52 9.33 -11.59
CA SER A 214 -15.36 10.12 -11.20
C SER A 214 -15.58 11.65 -11.24
N ASP A 215 -16.77 12.09 -11.65
CA ASP A 215 -17.07 13.52 -11.85
C ASP A 215 -16.98 14.37 -10.57
N TYR A 216 -17.18 13.75 -9.39
CA TYR A 216 -17.03 14.44 -8.10
C TYR A 216 -15.56 14.73 -7.74
N ILE A 217 -14.59 14.09 -8.39
CA ILE A 217 -13.15 14.34 -8.16
C ILE A 217 -12.77 15.63 -8.92
N PRO A 218 -12.13 16.62 -8.29
CA PRO A 218 -11.77 17.88 -8.97
C PRO A 218 -10.97 17.72 -10.27
N MET A 219 -10.13 16.68 -10.38
CA MET A 219 -9.43 16.35 -11.62
C MET A 219 -10.32 15.64 -12.66
N GLY A 220 -11.59 15.35 -12.37
CA GLY A 220 -12.57 14.75 -13.27
C GLY A 220 -12.25 13.32 -13.73
N ARG A 221 -11.42 12.60 -12.98
CA ARG A 221 -11.05 11.21 -13.28
C ARG A 221 -10.52 10.48 -12.05
N PHE A 222 -10.60 9.17 -12.08
CA PHE A 222 -9.88 8.33 -11.13
C PHE A 222 -8.36 8.43 -11.31
N GLY A 223 -7.62 8.24 -10.21
CA GLY A 223 -6.19 8.03 -10.24
C GLY A 223 -5.83 6.70 -10.91
N LYS A 224 -4.60 6.58 -11.39
CA LYS A 224 -4.03 5.32 -11.90
C LYS A 224 -3.08 4.72 -10.87
N PRO A 225 -2.97 3.38 -10.77
CA PRO A 225 -2.00 2.74 -9.88
C PRO A 225 -0.58 3.25 -10.04
N GLU A 226 -0.17 3.59 -11.27
CA GLU A 226 1.17 4.10 -11.59
C GLU A 226 1.40 5.52 -11.02
N GLU A 227 0.34 6.32 -10.88
CA GLU A 227 0.44 7.66 -10.28
C GLU A 227 0.69 7.54 -8.77
N ILE A 228 -0.01 6.61 -8.11
CA ILE A 228 0.21 6.31 -6.70
C ILE A 228 1.60 5.69 -6.48
N ALA A 229 2.02 4.76 -7.35
CA ALA A 229 3.35 4.16 -7.29
C ALA A 229 4.49 5.21 -7.34
N LYS A 230 4.32 6.29 -8.12
CA LYS A 230 5.28 7.41 -8.15
C LYS A 230 5.35 8.17 -6.82
N ALA A 231 4.21 8.36 -6.16
CA ALA A 231 4.16 8.96 -4.82
C ALA A 231 4.84 8.05 -3.78
N VAL A 232 4.62 6.73 -3.87
CA VAL A 232 5.32 5.74 -3.03
C VAL A 232 6.83 5.78 -3.29
N LEU A 233 7.27 5.84 -4.54
CA LEU A 233 8.69 5.95 -4.90
C LEU A 233 9.33 7.21 -4.31
N PHE A 234 8.66 8.36 -4.37
CA PHE A 234 9.13 9.59 -3.73
C PHE A 234 9.34 9.37 -2.23
N LEU A 235 8.33 8.83 -1.52
CA LEU A 235 8.42 8.61 -0.07
C LEU A 235 9.45 7.54 0.32
N ALA A 236 9.71 6.57 -0.56
CA ALA A 236 10.67 5.49 -0.32
C ALA A 236 12.11 5.88 -0.62
N SER A 237 12.35 6.84 -1.51
CA SER A 237 13.68 7.26 -1.97
C SER A 237 14.28 8.41 -1.14
N ASP A 238 15.53 8.73 -1.42
CA ASP A 238 16.25 9.86 -0.78
C ASP A 238 15.71 11.23 -1.21
N ASP A 239 14.87 11.30 -2.26
CA ASP A 239 14.15 12.55 -2.63
C ASP A 239 13.27 13.07 -1.48
N SER A 240 12.88 12.20 -0.55
CA SER A 240 12.10 12.54 0.64
C SER A 240 12.92 12.43 1.95
N SER A 241 14.25 12.65 1.89
CA SER A 241 15.16 12.47 3.03
C SER A 241 14.81 13.32 4.26
N PHE A 242 14.10 14.42 4.10
CA PHE A 242 13.64 15.27 5.22
C PHE A 242 12.12 15.19 5.45
N VAL A 243 11.47 14.12 4.94
CA VAL A 243 10.02 13.88 5.10
C VAL A 243 9.79 12.66 5.97
N THR A 244 9.20 12.86 7.14
CA THR A 244 8.74 11.78 8.04
C THR A 244 7.46 12.21 8.76
N GLY A 245 6.56 11.27 9.06
CA GLY A 245 5.26 11.53 9.68
C GLY A 245 4.22 12.14 8.75
N HIS A 246 4.51 12.22 7.45
CA HIS A 246 3.63 12.85 6.47
C HIS A 246 2.57 11.89 5.92
N LEU A 247 1.36 12.42 5.71
CA LEU A 247 0.28 11.76 4.99
C LEU A 247 0.17 12.44 3.61
N LEU A 248 0.81 11.85 2.60
CA LEU A 248 0.85 12.39 1.25
C LEU A 248 -0.43 12.06 0.51
N LEU A 249 -1.33 13.02 0.40
CA LEU A 249 -2.56 12.92 -0.38
C LEU A 249 -2.24 12.83 -1.88
N ALA A 250 -2.80 11.83 -2.55
CA ALA A 250 -2.72 11.62 -3.99
C ALA A 250 -4.13 11.25 -4.49
N ASP A 251 -5.05 12.22 -4.42
CA ASP A 251 -6.50 12.04 -4.46
C ASP A 251 -7.22 12.87 -5.53
N GLY A 252 -6.47 13.48 -6.45
CA GLY A 252 -7.04 14.33 -7.49
C GLY A 252 -7.73 15.59 -6.98
N GLY A 253 -7.41 16.02 -5.74
CA GLY A 253 -7.98 17.19 -5.09
C GLY A 253 -9.24 16.90 -4.26
N ASN A 254 -9.63 15.62 -4.10
CA ASN A 254 -10.86 15.25 -3.40
C ASN A 254 -10.97 15.81 -1.98
N THR A 255 -9.86 15.92 -1.26
CA THR A 255 -9.82 16.44 0.12
C THR A 255 -9.53 17.94 0.22
N ALA A 256 -9.33 18.63 -0.90
CA ALA A 256 -9.01 20.07 -0.92
C ALA A 256 -10.25 20.98 -1.05
N GLN A 257 -11.44 20.41 -1.12
CA GLN A 257 -12.72 21.11 -1.28
C GLN A 257 -13.60 21.07 -0.02
#